data_2f9baf2a8692bf56f46e4ce300115858
#
_entry.id   2f9baf2a8692bf56f46e4ce300115858
#
_cell.length_a   1.000
_cell.length_b   1.000
_cell.length_c   1.000
_cell.angle_alpha   90.00
_cell.angle_beta   90.00
_cell.angle_gamma   90.00
#
_symmetry.space_group_name_H-M   'P 1'
#
loop_
_entity.id
_entity.type
_entity.pdbx_description
1 polymer ?
#
loop_
_entity_poly.entity_id
_entity_poly.type
_entity_poly.pdbx_seq_one_letter_code
_entity_poly.pdbx_strand_id
1 'polypeptide(L)'
;EFDIVGLFNNIEHDKLMRLVENHCKEKWVSLYVKRCLKAPVQMPDGTVCEKNSGTPQGGVISPVLANLFMHYGFDNWMNRKFPNCPWERYADDGLIHCVSRKQAEFVLEMLKEQMQRVGLTIHPEKSKIVFCQRNNEEVPEDVETSFVFLGYCFRPRLVKSGEGKYFMGFTPAVSSDAGKVFREKIKEGIEQQNSTDIVALSERLNPIIRGWMN
;
A
#
# COMPACT_ATOMS: atom_id res chain seq x y z
N GLU A 1 11.03 -1.85 0.71
CA GLU A 1 9.64 -2.03 0.31
C GLU A 1 9.14 -3.38 0.79
N PHE A 2 7.94 -3.42 1.35
CA PHE A 2 7.28 -4.67 1.73
C PHE A 2 5.78 -4.62 1.43
N ASP A 3 5.22 -5.78 1.16
CA ASP A 3 3.78 -6.03 0.93
C ASP A 3 3.34 -7.18 1.85
N ILE A 4 2.12 -7.12 2.35
CA ILE A 4 1.54 -8.16 3.21
C ILE A 4 0.57 -9.01 2.41
N VAL A 5 0.76 -10.32 2.41
CA VAL A 5 -0.11 -11.26 1.70
C VAL A 5 -1.53 -11.17 2.23
N GLY A 6 -2.43 -10.62 1.40
CA GLY A 6 -3.86 -10.63 1.66
C GLY A 6 -4.25 -10.11 3.03
N LEU A 7 -3.72 -8.96 3.47
CA LEU A 7 -3.97 -8.36 4.79
C LEU A 7 -5.44 -8.48 5.21
N PHE A 8 -6.36 -7.99 4.35
CA PHE A 8 -7.79 -7.96 4.64
C PHE A 8 -8.43 -9.34 4.82
N ASN A 9 -7.82 -10.40 4.28
CA ASN A 9 -8.35 -11.76 4.35
C ASN A 9 -7.77 -12.56 5.53
N ASN A 10 -6.61 -12.17 6.06
CA ASN A 10 -5.84 -12.98 6.99
C ASN A 10 -5.85 -12.47 8.44
N ILE A 11 -6.47 -11.31 8.70
CA ILE A 11 -6.58 -10.79 10.08
C ILE A 11 -7.40 -11.74 10.94
N GLU A 12 -6.81 -12.26 12.01
CA GLU A 12 -7.49 -13.14 12.97
C GLU A 12 -8.57 -12.36 13.75
N HIS A 13 -9.81 -12.82 13.72
CA HIS A 13 -10.94 -12.15 14.36
C HIS A 13 -10.75 -11.96 15.86
N ASP A 14 -10.23 -12.96 16.57
CA ASP A 14 -10.06 -12.89 18.03
C ASP A 14 -9.02 -11.85 18.44
N LYS A 15 -7.91 -11.77 17.70
CA LYS A 15 -6.88 -10.73 17.93
C LYS A 15 -7.45 -9.34 17.65
N LEU A 16 -8.15 -9.17 16.52
CA LEU A 16 -8.77 -7.91 16.15
C LEU A 16 -9.83 -7.47 17.17
N MET A 17 -10.71 -8.37 17.60
CA MET A 17 -11.75 -8.05 18.57
C MET A 17 -11.20 -7.60 19.93
N ARG A 18 -10.09 -8.20 20.40
CA ARG A 18 -9.40 -7.70 21.61
C ARG A 18 -8.93 -6.25 21.45
N LEU A 19 -8.44 -5.88 20.27
CA LEU A 19 -8.04 -4.50 20.00
C LEU A 19 -9.24 -3.56 20.00
N VAL A 20 -10.33 -3.95 19.33
CA VAL A 20 -11.59 -3.17 19.32
C VAL A 20 -12.11 -2.95 20.72
N GLU A 21 -12.18 -3.98 21.56
CA GLU A 21 -12.66 -3.91 22.93
C GLU A 21 -11.74 -3.09 23.86
N ASN A 22 -10.45 -3.03 23.55
CA ASN A 22 -9.53 -2.15 24.28
C ASN A 22 -9.75 -0.67 23.95
N HIS A 23 -10.13 -0.34 22.70
CA HIS A 23 -10.37 1.03 22.26
C HIS A 23 -11.79 1.53 22.52
N CYS A 24 -12.77 0.65 22.43
CA CYS A 24 -14.18 1.01 22.59
C CYS A 24 -14.84 0.13 23.65
N LYS A 25 -15.32 0.76 24.71
CA LYS A 25 -16.00 0.07 25.82
C LYS A 25 -17.49 -0.14 25.59
N GLU A 26 -18.03 0.44 24.52
CA GLU A 26 -19.43 0.33 24.16
C GLU A 26 -19.74 -1.08 23.63
N LYS A 27 -20.55 -1.84 24.37
CA LYS A 27 -20.88 -3.23 24.04
C LYS A 27 -21.55 -3.39 22.68
N TRP A 28 -22.34 -2.40 22.27
CA TRP A 28 -23.01 -2.44 20.97
C TRP A 28 -22.02 -2.31 19.81
N VAL A 29 -20.94 -1.52 19.95
CA VAL A 29 -19.88 -1.43 18.91
C VAL A 29 -19.22 -2.79 18.72
N SER A 30 -18.76 -3.42 19.79
CA SER A 30 -18.15 -4.76 19.74
C SER A 30 -19.11 -5.79 19.12
N LEU A 31 -20.39 -5.73 19.46
CA LEU A 31 -21.41 -6.61 18.89
C LEU A 31 -21.54 -6.43 17.37
N TYR A 32 -21.65 -5.19 16.88
CA TYR A 32 -21.80 -4.93 15.46
C TYR A 32 -20.52 -5.25 14.67
N VAL A 33 -19.34 -4.91 15.18
CA VAL A 33 -18.07 -5.30 14.57
C VAL A 33 -17.96 -6.81 14.45
N LYS A 34 -18.26 -7.55 15.53
CA LYS A 34 -18.25 -9.02 15.51
C LYS A 34 -19.23 -9.62 14.50
N ARG A 35 -20.44 -9.07 14.39
CA ARG A 35 -21.43 -9.48 13.39
C ARG A 35 -20.95 -9.20 11.98
N CYS A 36 -20.35 -8.03 11.74
CA CYS A 36 -19.80 -7.65 10.44
C CYS A 36 -18.65 -8.58 10.02
N LEU A 37 -17.74 -8.93 10.95
CA LEU A 37 -16.63 -9.83 10.67
C LEU A 37 -17.07 -11.27 10.38
N LYS A 38 -18.13 -11.76 11.07
CA LYS A 38 -18.64 -13.12 10.93
C LYS A 38 -19.77 -13.25 9.91
N ALA A 39 -20.17 -12.16 9.25
CA ALA A 39 -21.19 -12.20 8.23
C ALA A 39 -20.75 -13.14 7.09
N PRO A 40 -21.59 -14.11 6.72
CA PRO A 40 -21.27 -15.01 5.61
C PRO A 40 -21.23 -14.24 4.29
N VAL A 41 -20.40 -14.70 3.37
CA VAL A 41 -20.25 -14.10 2.03
C VAL A 41 -20.94 -15.01 1.01
N GLN A 42 -21.85 -14.45 0.23
CA GLN A 42 -22.41 -15.14 -0.92
C GLN A 42 -21.46 -15.00 -2.11
N MET A 43 -21.03 -16.13 -2.64
CA MET A 43 -20.16 -16.22 -3.81
C MET A 43 -21.00 -16.02 -5.10
N PRO A 44 -20.38 -15.67 -6.24
CA PRO A 44 -21.08 -15.48 -7.53
C PRO A 44 -21.87 -16.71 -8.01
N ASP A 45 -21.48 -17.91 -7.58
CA ASP A 45 -22.17 -19.18 -7.86
C ASP A 45 -23.38 -19.45 -6.93
N GLY A 46 -23.67 -18.52 -6.00
CA GLY A 46 -24.76 -18.63 -5.02
C GLY A 46 -24.38 -19.39 -3.74
N THR A 47 -23.18 -19.96 -3.63
CA THR A 47 -22.71 -20.61 -2.40
C THR A 47 -22.50 -19.60 -1.29
N VAL A 48 -22.77 -19.99 -0.05
CA VAL A 48 -22.58 -19.16 1.15
C VAL A 48 -21.39 -19.69 1.94
N CYS A 49 -20.36 -18.86 2.08
CA CYS A 49 -19.15 -19.22 2.82
C CYS A 49 -19.08 -18.47 4.16
N GLU A 50 -18.88 -19.20 5.24
CA GLU A 50 -18.60 -18.60 6.55
C GLU A 50 -17.17 -18.01 6.58
N LYS A 51 -17.02 -16.87 7.24
CA LYS A 51 -15.71 -16.21 7.43
C LYS A 51 -15.22 -16.42 8.86
N ASN A 52 -14.03 -17.03 8.99
CA ASN A 52 -13.35 -17.25 10.26
C ASN A 52 -12.14 -16.30 10.45
N SER A 53 -11.74 -15.58 9.40
CA SER A 53 -10.68 -14.58 9.42
C SER A 53 -10.96 -13.45 8.43
N GLY A 54 -10.24 -12.38 8.55
CA GLY A 54 -10.28 -11.24 7.66
C GLY A 54 -11.43 -10.26 7.91
N THR A 55 -11.40 -9.20 7.15
CA THR A 55 -12.46 -8.17 7.13
C THR A 55 -13.22 -8.24 5.81
N PRO A 56 -14.53 -7.89 5.77
CA PRO A 56 -15.30 -7.91 4.52
C PRO A 56 -14.68 -6.99 3.47
N GLN A 57 -14.39 -7.52 2.27
CA GLN A 57 -13.94 -6.70 1.15
C GLN A 57 -15.08 -5.77 0.69
N GLY A 58 -14.75 -4.48 0.49
CA GLY A 58 -15.73 -3.45 0.17
C GLY A 58 -16.53 -2.93 1.37
N GLY A 59 -16.32 -3.47 2.57
CA GLY A 59 -16.95 -2.96 3.79
C GLY A 59 -16.34 -1.60 4.21
N VAL A 60 -17.19 -0.61 4.50
CA VAL A 60 -16.76 0.75 4.89
C VAL A 60 -15.84 0.74 6.13
N ILE A 61 -16.08 -0.17 7.08
CA ILE A 61 -15.29 -0.27 8.32
C ILE A 61 -13.98 -1.07 8.14
N SER A 62 -13.85 -1.86 7.09
CA SER A 62 -12.72 -2.78 6.90
C SER A 62 -11.36 -2.10 6.88
N PRO A 63 -11.16 -0.95 6.20
CA PRO A 63 -9.89 -0.23 6.26
C PRO A 63 -9.54 0.28 7.66
N VAL A 64 -10.55 0.70 8.44
CA VAL A 64 -10.34 1.16 9.82
C VAL A 64 -9.88 0.01 10.71
N LEU A 65 -10.53 -1.15 10.60
CA LEU A 65 -10.17 -2.35 11.36
C LEU A 65 -8.80 -2.89 10.99
N ALA A 66 -8.48 -2.92 9.69
CA ALA A 66 -7.16 -3.34 9.22
C ALA A 66 -6.07 -2.38 9.70
N ASN A 67 -6.30 -1.06 9.64
CA ASN A 67 -5.35 -0.08 10.15
C ASN A 67 -5.21 -0.16 11.68
N LEU A 68 -6.27 -0.40 12.43
CA LEU A 68 -6.20 -0.65 13.87
C LEU A 68 -5.31 -1.87 14.17
N PHE A 69 -5.49 -2.97 13.43
CA PHE A 69 -4.69 -4.17 13.58
C PHE A 69 -3.21 -3.90 13.29
N MET A 70 -2.92 -3.24 12.17
CA MET A 70 -1.57 -2.90 11.75
C MET A 70 -0.90 -1.89 12.68
N HIS A 71 -1.64 -0.97 13.28
CA HIS A 71 -1.12 -0.04 14.28
C HIS A 71 -0.46 -0.78 15.45
N TYR A 72 -1.07 -1.87 15.93
CA TYR A 72 -0.50 -2.70 16.99
C TYR A 72 0.50 -3.74 16.49
N GLY A 73 0.24 -4.34 15.33
CA GLY A 73 1.07 -5.37 14.74
C GLY A 73 2.39 -4.86 14.16
N PHE A 74 2.36 -3.67 13.58
CA PHE A 74 3.50 -3.07 12.87
C PHE A 74 3.93 -1.72 13.43
N ASP A 75 3.06 -0.68 13.42
CA ASP A 75 3.46 0.71 13.68
C ASP A 75 4.12 0.87 15.06
N ASN A 76 3.46 0.38 16.11
CA ASN A 76 3.99 0.44 17.48
C ASN A 76 5.25 -0.42 17.66
N TRP A 77 5.34 -1.54 16.94
CA TRP A 77 6.52 -2.39 16.96
C TRP A 77 7.71 -1.71 16.31
N MET A 78 7.52 -1.09 15.13
CA MET A 78 8.57 -0.33 14.43
C MET A 78 9.10 0.80 15.31
N ASN A 79 8.21 1.63 15.87
CA ASN A 79 8.60 2.76 16.70
C ASN A 79 9.40 2.35 17.94
N ARG A 80 9.12 1.17 18.51
CA ARG A 80 9.85 0.67 19.70
C ARG A 80 11.14 -0.06 19.35
N LYS A 81 11.12 -0.88 18.32
CA LYS A 81 12.23 -1.76 17.97
C LYS A 81 13.27 -1.05 17.10
N PHE A 82 12.80 -0.16 16.21
CA PHE A 82 13.62 0.51 15.21
C PHE A 82 13.35 2.03 15.15
N PRO A 83 13.54 2.76 16.28
CA PRO A 83 13.19 4.18 16.36
C PRO A 83 14.00 5.07 15.38
N ASN A 84 15.15 4.58 14.91
CA ASN A 84 16.03 5.28 13.97
C ASN A 84 15.81 4.87 12.51
N CYS A 85 14.82 4.03 12.20
CA CYS A 85 14.44 3.65 10.85
C CYS A 85 13.12 4.36 10.51
N PRO A 86 13.11 5.48 9.79
CA PRO A 86 11.89 6.07 9.29
C PRO A 86 11.11 5.06 8.44
N TRP A 87 9.80 5.12 8.50
CA TRP A 87 8.95 4.21 7.75
C TRP A 87 7.64 4.89 7.35
N GLU A 88 7.05 4.46 6.27
CA GLU A 88 5.73 4.83 5.78
C GLU A 88 4.91 3.57 5.49
N ARG A 89 3.62 3.62 5.79
CA ARG A 89 2.71 2.52 5.50
C ARG A 89 1.36 3.03 4.98
N TYR A 90 0.89 2.40 3.94
CA TYR A 90 -0.46 2.58 3.42
C TYR A 90 -1.13 1.22 3.31
N ALA A 91 -2.03 0.89 4.23
CA ALA A 91 -2.67 -0.42 4.40
C ALA A 91 -1.63 -1.56 4.50
N ASP A 92 -1.49 -2.38 3.48
CA ASP A 92 -0.58 -3.52 3.33
C ASP A 92 0.78 -3.16 2.73
N ASP A 93 0.86 -2.05 1.99
CA ASP A 93 2.10 -1.56 1.41
C ASP A 93 2.91 -0.74 2.40
N GLY A 94 4.23 -0.96 2.47
CA GLY A 94 5.08 -0.17 3.33
C GLY A 94 6.53 -0.03 2.87
N LEU A 95 7.14 1.05 3.36
CA LEU A 95 8.54 1.39 3.15
C LEU A 95 9.25 1.52 4.49
N ILE A 96 10.47 1.04 4.59
CA ILE A 96 11.34 1.23 5.75
C ILE A 96 12.69 1.74 5.25
N HIS A 97 13.11 2.91 5.74
CA HIS A 97 14.37 3.52 5.34
C HIS A 97 15.50 3.03 6.22
N CYS A 98 16.52 2.45 5.59
CA CYS A 98 17.70 1.92 6.24
C CYS A 98 18.96 2.63 5.73
N VAL A 99 19.96 2.77 6.59
CA VAL A 99 21.23 3.43 6.24
C VAL A 99 22.25 2.49 5.58
N SER A 100 22.00 1.17 5.62
CA SER A 100 22.86 0.17 5.00
C SER A 100 22.09 -1.09 4.60
N ARG A 101 22.64 -1.84 3.63
CA ARG A 101 22.10 -3.12 3.21
C ARG A 101 21.97 -4.13 4.37
N LYS A 102 23.01 -4.23 5.21
CA LYS A 102 22.99 -5.12 6.39
C LYS A 102 21.86 -4.78 7.36
N GLN A 103 21.61 -3.47 7.58
CA GLN A 103 20.48 -3.04 8.39
C GLN A 103 19.15 -3.42 7.74
N ALA A 104 19.01 -3.22 6.42
CA ALA A 104 17.79 -3.55 5.69
C ALA A 104 17.48 -5.05 5.73
N GLU A 105 18.50 -5.91 5.55
CA GLU A 105 18.38 -7.36 5.67
C GLU A 105 17.94 -7.77 7.08
N PHE A 106 18.56 -7.21 8.12
CA PHE A 106 18.21 -7.47 9.50
C PHE A 106 16.76 -7.03 9.84
N VAL A 107 16.39 -5.82 9.40
CA VAL A 107 15.03 -5.28 9.63
C VAL A 107 13.98 -6.15 8.91
N LEU A 108 14.27 -6.60 7.69
CA LEU A 108 13.37 -7.45 6.91
C LEU A 108 13.13 -8.80 7.61
N GLU A 109 14.17 -9.45 8.13
CA GLU A 109 14.03 -10.71 8.88
C GLU A 109 13.21 -10.52 10.16
N MET A 110 13.50 -9.48 10.93
CA MET A 110 12.74 -9.15 12.13
C MET A 110 11.27 -8.80 11.81
N LEU A 111 11.02 -8.15 10.67
CA LEU A 111 9.68 -7.85 10.19
C LEU A 111 8.91 -9.12 9.85
N LYS A 112 9.54 -10.07 9.14
CA LYS A 112 8.93 -11.37 8.82
C LYS A 112 8.51 -12.11 10.11
N GLU A 113 9.40 -12.18 11.10
CA GLU A 113 9.09 -12.79 12.39
C GLU A 113 7.92 -12.08 13.10
N GLN A 114 7.91 -10.76 13.09
CA GLN A 114 6.85 -9.98 13.73
C GLN A 114 5.51 -10.21 13.05
N MET A 115 5.47 -10.21 11.71
CA MET A 115 4.23 -10.47 10.97
C MET A 115 3.71 -11.88 11.25
N GLN A 116 4.57 -12.90 11.28
CA GLN A 116 4.18 -14.25 11.66
C GLN A 116 3.58 -14.34 13.08
N ARG A 117 4.12 -13.62 14.05
CA ARG A 117 3.58 -13.56 15.44
C ARG A 117 2.15 -13.00 15.48
N VAL A 118 1.83 -12.04 14.62
CA VAL A 118 0.49 -11.48 14.54
C VAL A 118 -0.45 -12.24 13.61
N GLY A 119 0.06 -13.30 12.92
CA GLY A 119 -0.72 -14.14 12.01
C GLY A 119 -0.77 -13.64 10.57
N LEU A 120 0.18 -12.77 10.19
CA LEU A 120 0.32 -12.25 8.83
C LEU A 120 1.60 -12.75 8.17
N THR A 121 1.68 -12.63 6.85
CA THR A 121 2.84 -13.07 6.07
C THR A 121 3.30 -11.95 5.14
N ILE A 122 4.60 -11.66 5.15
CA ILE A 122 5.23 -10.75 4.17
C ILE A 122 5.28 -11.46 2.81
N HIS A 123 4.92 -10.74 1.76
CA HIS A 123 4.91 -11.29 0.40
C HIS A 123 6.36 -11.50 -0.09
N PRO A 124 6.77 -12.74 -0.42
CA PRO A 124 8.16 -13.04 -0.69
C PRO A 124 8.70 -12.38 -1.97
N GLU A 125 7.86 -12.26 -3.00
CA GLU A 125 8.29 -11.74 -4.31
C GLU A 125 8.14 -10.23 -4.45
N LYS A 126 7.17 -9.63 -3.74
CA LYS A 126 6.93 -8.18 -3.82
C LYS A 126 7.75 -7.39 -2.80
N SER A 127 8.20 -8.04 -1.72
CA SER A 127 9.03 -7.39 -0.71
C SER A 127 10.49 -7.48 -1.08
N LYS A 128 11.14 -6.33 -1.18
CA LYS A 128 12.51 -6.23 -1.70
C LYS A 128 13.31 -5.11 -1.03
N ILE A 129 14.63 -5.29 -1.04
CA ILE A 129 15.58 -4.28 -0.60
C ILE A 129 16.01 -3.50 -1.84
N VAL A 130 15.84 -2.18 -1.80
CA VAL A 130 16.13 -1.28 -2.91
C VAL A 130 17.27 -0.34 -2.54
N PHE A 131 18.26 -0.23 -3.42
CA PHE A 131 19.37 0.71 -3.28
C PHE A 131 18.97 2.06 -3.84
N CYS A 132 18.84 3.05 -2.96
CA CYS A 132 18.52 4.43 -3.34
C CYS A 132 19.81 5.19 -3.66
N GLN A 133 20.28 5.06 -4.91
CA GLN A 133 21.50 5.68 -5.41
C GLN A 133 21.53 7.20 -5.18
N ARG A 134 22.61 7.69 -4.61
CA ARG A 134 22.94 9.12 -4.50
C ARG A 134 23.95 9.52 -5.57
N ASN A 135 24.21 10.85 -5.63
CA ASN A 135 25.21 11.37 -6.56
C ASN A 135 26.60 10.76 -6.29
N ASN A 136 27.28 10.34 -7.35
CA ASN A 136 28.63 9.72 -7.32
C ASN A 136 28.72 8.39 -6.56
N GLU A 137 27.64 7.71 -6.27
CA GLU A 137 27.67 6.35 -5.74
C GLU A 137 27.67 5.33 -6.88
N GLU A 138 28.52 4.33 -6.78
CA GLU A 138 28.47 3.17 -7.67
C GLU A 138 27.32 2.26 -7.24
N VAL A 139 26.55 1.78 -8.23
CA VAL A 139 25.48 0.82 -7.98
C VAL A 139 26.11 -0.56 -7.81
N PRO A 140 25.93 -1.22 -6.66
CA PRO A 140 26.40 -2.60 -6.49
C PRO A 140 25.76 -3.54 -7.51
N GLU A 141 26.45 -4.62 -7.84
CA GLU A 141 25.89 -5.69 -8.65
C GLU A 141 24.72 -6.36 -7.92
N ASP A 142 23.75 -6.87 -8.66
CA ASP A 142 22.59 -7.62 -8.16
C ASP A 142 21.73 -6.90 -7.10
N VAL A 143 21.52 -5.59 -7.27
CA VAL A 143 20.59 -4.83 -6.43
C VAL A 143 19.46 -4.21 -7.23
N GLU A 144 18.28 -4.19 -6.63
CA GLU A 144 17.16 -3.40 -7.13
C GLU A 144 17.43 -1.90 -6.90
N THR A 145 17.17 -1.09 -7.92
CA THR A 145 17.37 0.38 -7.87
C THR A 145 16.09 1.17 -8.00
N SER A 146 14.94 0.51 -7.98
CA SER A 146 13.65 1.16 -8.11
C SER A 146 12.55 0.41 -7.36
N PHE A 147 11.54 1.16 -6.91
CA PHE A 147 10.32 0.60 -6.35
C PHE A 147 9.09 1.42 -6.78
N VAL A 148 7.92 0.83 -6.60
CA VAL A 148 6.64 1.49 -6.89
C VAL A 148 5.85 1.59 -5.58
N PHE A 149 5.47 2.81 -5.20
CA PHE A 149 4.66 3.05 -4.02
C PHE A 149 3.52 4.01 -4.34
N LEU A 150 2.31 3.63 -4.03
CA LEU A 150 1.09 4.41 -4.29
C LEU A 150 0.94 4.91 -5.74
N GLY A 151 1.32 4.07 -6.70
CA GLY A 151 1.23 4.40 -8.13
C GLY A 151 2.39 5.25 -8.67
N TYR A 152 3.39 5.58 -7.84
CA TYR A 152 4.60 6.28 -8.26
C TYR A 152 5.80 5.35 -8.27
N CYS A 153 6.59 5.42 -9.34
CA CYS A 153 7.87 4.74 -9.47
C CYS A 153 9.00 5.65 -8.98
N PHE A 154 9.68 5.23 -7.93
CA PHE A 154 10.87 5.86 -7.36
C PHE A 154 12.12 5.20 -7.95
N ARG A 155 13.00 5.98 -8.57
CA ARG A 155 14.26 5.50 -9.16
C ARG A 155 15.27 6.64 -9.30
N PRO A 156 16.57 6.32 -9.49
CA PRO A 156 17.57 7.34 -9.82
C PRO A 156 17.21 8.07 -11.12
N ARG A 157 17.29 9.39 -11.10
CA ARG A 157 17.09 10.26 -12.28
C ARG A 157 18.07 11.41 -12.24
N LEU A 158 18.57 11.78 -13.42
CA LEU A 158 19.38 13.00 -13.55
C LEU A 158 18.44 14.21 -13.46
N VAL A 159 18.63 15.01 -12.41
CA VAL A 159 17.83 16.20 -12.10
C VAL A 159 18.70 17.44 -12.25
N LYS A 160 18.14 18.52 -12.78
CA LYS A 160 18.80 19.83 -12.90
C LYS A 160 18.39 20.70 -11.72
N SER A 161 19.36 21.21 -10.95
CA SER A 161 19.11 22.19 -9.89
C SER A 161 18.67 23.53 -10.45
N GLY A 162 18.07 24.41 -9.61
CA GLY A 162 17.77 25.79 -9.98
C GLY A 162 18.98 26.62 -10.43
N GLU A 163 20.18 26.22 -9.99
CA GLU A 163 21.47 26.82 -10.40
C GLU A 163 22.05 26.23 -11.71
N GLY A 164 21.31 25.31 -12.36
CA GLY A 164 21.73 24.69 -13.62
C GLY A 164 22.67 23.49 -13.50
N LYS A 165 23.04 23.06 -12.29
CA LYS A 165 23.88 21.88 -12.04
C LYS A 165 23.05 20.60 -12.12
N TYR A 166 23.61 19.56 -12.73
CA TYR A 166 23.00 18.24 -12.76
C TYR A 166 23.47 17.39 -11.57
N PHE A 167 22.54 16.67 -10.98
CA PHE A 167 22.83 15.68 -9.92
C PHE A 167 21.87 14.48 -10.02
N MET A 168 22.31 13.35 -9.47
CA MET A 168 21.46 12.18 -9.39
C MET A 168 20.51 12.31 -8.20
N GLY A 169 19.22 12.40 -8.48
CA GLY A 169 18.16 12.42 -7.48
C GLY A 169 17.35 11.13 -7.53
N PHE A 170 16.88 10.68 -6.37
CA PHE A 170 15.94 9.55 -6.28
C PHE A 170 14.52 10.11 -6.18
N THR A 171 13.86 10.27 -7.34
CA THR A 171 12.62 11.05 -7.45
C THR A 171 11.44 10.22 -7.95
N PRO A 172 10.20 10.53 -7.50
CA PRO A 172 8.98 9.87 -7.98
C PRO A 172 8.64 10.30 -9.42
N ALA A 173 8.01 9.39 -10.15
CA ALA A 173 7.24 9.67 -11.35
C ALA A 173 6.08 8.69 -11.42
N VAL A 174 5.04 9.02 -12.17
CA VAL A 174 3.91 8.11 -12.39
C VAL A 174 4.42 6.75 -12.86
N SER A 175 3.96 5.67 -12.24
CA SER A 175 4.35 4.31 -12.61
C SER A 175 3.80 3.94 -14.00
N SER A 176 4.44 2.97 -14.66
CA SER A 176 3.99 2.47 -15.96
C SER A 176 2.53 2.03 -15.93
N ASP A 177 2.14 1.32 -14.87
CA ASP A 177 0.79 0.75 -14.77
C ASP A 177 -0.25 1.81 -14.46
N ALA A 178 0.07 2.76 -13.56
CA ALA A 178 -0.79 3.92 -13.34
C ALA A 178 -0.96 4.73 -14.65
N GLY A 179 0.12 4.93 -15.41
CA GLY A 179 0.05 5.58 -16.71
C GLY A 179 -0.77 4.82 -17.76
N LYS A 180 -0.78 3.47 -17.73
CA LYS A 180 -1.66 2.66 -18.59
C LYS A 180 -3.13 2.87 -18.22
N VAL A 181 -3.47 2.76 -16.95
CA VAL A 181 -4.84 2.97 -16.46
C VAL A 181 -5.36 4.37 -16.84
N PHE A 182 -4.52 5.39 -16.74
CA PHE A 182 -4.89 6.74 -17.20
C PHE A 182 -5.20 6.78 -18.70
N ARG A 183 -4.32 6.22 -19.53
CA ARG A 183 -4.54 6.20 -20.99
C ARG A 183 -5.79 5.43 -21.39
N GLU A 184 -6.07 4.31 -20.71
CA GLU A 184 -7.30 3.53 -20.93
C GLU A 184 -8.55 4.34 -20.58
N LYS A 185 -8.57 5.02 -19.43
CA LYS A 185 -9.70 5.90 -19.06
C LYS A 185 -9.92 7.05 -20.06
N ILE A 186 -8.84 7.65 -20.58
CA ILE A 186 -8.95 8.69 -21.62
C ILE A 186 -9.52 8.06 -22.93
N LYS A 187 -9.01 6.90 -23.31
CA LYS A 187 -9.47 6.19 -24.52
C LYS A 187 -10.97 5.83 -24.42
N GLU A 188 -11.39 5.23 -23.30
CA GLU A 188 -12.80 4.94 -23.02
C GLU A 188 -13.66 6.22 -23.07
N GLY A 189 -13.16 7.32 -22.50
CA GLY A 189 -13.83 8.61 -22.52
C GLY A 189 -14.04 9.15 -23.95
N ILE A 190 -13.09 8.91 -24.85
CA ILE A 190 -13.20 9.27 -26.27
C ILE A 190 -14.14 8.32 -27.03
N GLU A 191 -13.99 7.00 -26.86
CA GLU A 191 -14.78 5.98 -27.57
C GLU A 191 -16.28 6.05 -27.24
N GLN A 192 -16.65 6.42 -26.02
CA GLN A 192 -18.04 6.56 -25.61
C GLN A 192 -18.70 7.84 -26.12
N GLN A 193 -17.99 8.68 -26.85
CA GLN A 193 -18.53 9.93 -27.38
C GLN A 193 -18.99 9.72 -28.83
N ASN A 194 -20.29 9.85 -29.03
CA ASN A 194 -20.93 9.74 -30.35
C ASN A 194 -21.01 11.08 -31.10
N SER A 195 -20.49 12.18 -30.53
CA SER A 195 -20.51 13.51 -31.15
C SER A 195 -19.11 14.03 -31.45
N THR A 196 -18.99 14.79 -32.53
CA THR A 196 -17.75 15.49 -32.93
C THR A 196 -17.55 16.82 -32.20
N ASP A 197 -18.42 17.13 -31.21
CA ASP A 197 -18.35 18.38 -30.47
C ASP A 197 -17.18 18.35 -29.45
N ILE A 198 -16.23 19.26 -29.65
CA ILE A 198 -15.04 19.41 -28.82
C ILE A 198 -15.38 19.91 -27.40
N VAL A 199 -16.48 20.65 -27.23
CA VAL A 199 -16.92 21.16 -25.93
C VAL A 199 -17.39 19.99 -25.07
N ALA A 200 -18.28 19.16 -25.61
CA ALA A 200 -18.75 17.95 -24.92
C ALA A 200 -17.60 16.99 -24.58
N LEU A 201 -16.62 16.84 -25.46
CA LEU A 201 -15.40 16.05 -25.20
C LEU A 201 -14.59 16.64 -24.02
N SER A 202 -14.41 17.96 -24.00
CA SER A 202 -13.66 18.63 -22.94
C SER A 202 -14.35 18.52 -21.58
N GLU A 203 -15.66 18.68 -21.53
CA GLU A 203 -16.45 18.52 -20.30
C GLU A 203 -16.31 17.10 -19.70
N ARG A 204 -16.21 16.11 -20.53
CA ARG A 204 -16.04 14.71 -20.12
C ARG A 204 -14.61 14.39 -19.69
N LEU A 205 -13.60 14.82 -20.43
CA LEU A 205 -12.20 14.46 -20.17
C LEU A 205 -11.53 15.32 -19.10
N ASN A 206 -11.90 16.61 -18.99
CA ASN A 206 -11.29 17.53 -18.04
C ASN A 206 -11.38 17.05 -16.57
N PRO A 207 -12.49 16.49 -16.07
CA PRO A 207 -12.55 15.96 -14.72
C PRO A 207 -11.54 14.81 -14.49
N ILE A 208 -11.39 13.93 -15.51
CA ILE A 208 -10.44 12.81 -15.46
C ILE A 208 -9.00 13.34 -15.42
N ILE A 209 -8.67 14.28 -16.33
CA ILE A 209 -7.34 14.88 -16.42
C ILE A 209 -7.00 15.66 -15.15
N ARG A 210 -7.92 16.49 -14.65
CA ARG A 210 -7.72 17.25 -13.40
C ARG A 210 -7.53 16.35 -12.19
N GLY A 211 -8.31 15.25 -12.09
CA GLY A 211 -8.14 14.28 -11.00
C GLY A 211 -6.79 13.55 -11.02
N TRP A 212 -6.12 13.54 -12.18
CA TRP A 212 -4.77 12.96 -12.33
C TRP A 212 -3.64 13.97 -12.11
N MET A 213 -3.91 15.25 -12.27
CA MET A 213 -2.93 16.32 -12.11
C MET A 213 -2.82 16.84 -10.66
N ASN A 214 -3.84 16.58 -9.84
CA ASN A 214 -3.88 16.94 -8.41
C ASN A 214 -3.45 15.78 -7.52
#